data_c7b9ac3f9ba1faa360eb98f2dbfe0db7
#
_entry.id   c7b9ac3f9ba1faa360eb98f2dbfe0db7
#
_cell.length_a   1.000
_cell.length_b   1.000
_cell.length_c   1.000
_cell.angle_alpha   90.00
_cell.angle_beta   90.00
_cell.angle_gamma   90.00
#
_symmetry.space_group_name_H-M   'P 1'
#
loop_
_entity.id
_entity.type
_entity.pdbx_description
1 polymer ?
#
loop_
_entity_poly.entity_id
_entity_poly.type
_entity_poly.pdbx_seq_one_letter_code
_entity_poly.pdbx_strand_id
1 'polypeptide(L)'
;MKKILFVSSEAVPYVKTGGLADVVGSLPKYFDKKEYDVRVVIPKYACMDRSFLSNLKFLCHFYVNLNWRRQYVGIFESEYHGVHFYFVDNEFYFAGESPYNNIYEDVEKFAYFSKAVLASLPYIDFAPDIIHCNDWQTGLIPVYLHERFAGGDFYHGVKSIMPIHNLKFQGIWDLKKVKDITGLDDSYFTSDKLEAYDD
;
A
#
# COMPACT_ATOMS: atom_id res chain seq x y z
N MET A 1 -20.92 10.06 5.22
CA MET A 1 -19.52 10.49 5.13
C MET A 1 -18.79 9.50 4.25
N LYS A 2 -18.15 9.94 3.18
CA LYS A 2 -17.37 9.04 2.30
C LYS A 2 -16.01 8.73 2.91
N LYS A 3 -15.58 7.48 2.81
CA LYS A 3 -14.32 7.00 3.35
C LYS A 3 -13.30 6.84 2.23
N ILE A 4 -12.14 7.48 2.36
CA ILE A 4 -11.05 7.43 1.38
C ILE A 4 -9.77 6.96 2.06
N LEU A 5 -9.14 5.92 1.50
CA LEU A 5 -7.86 5.43 1.96
C LEU A 5 -6.77 5.81 0.97
N PHE A 6 -5.85 6.68 1.36
CA PHE A 6 -4.62 6.92 0.63
C PHE A 6 -3.61 5.83 0.95
N VAL A 7 -3.11 5.16 -0.07
CA VAL A 7 -2.07 4.14 0.05
C VAL A 7 -0.82 4.63 -0.68
N SER A 8 0.32 4.63 -0.01
CA SER A 8 1.56 5.11 -0.58
C SER A 8 2.78 4.43 0.04
N SER A 9 3.89 4.45 -0.68
CA SER A 9 5.18 4.02 -0.15
C SER A 9 5.82 5.04 0.81
N GLU A 10 5.43 6.31 0.72
CA GLU A 10 5.98 7.39 1.54
C GLU A 10 4.95 8.49 1.80
N ALA A 11 5.09 9.19 2.91
CA ALA A 11 4.31 10.38 3.27
C ALA A 11 5.04 11.22 4.33
N VAL A 12 5.09 12.55 4.14
CA VAL A 12 5.54 13.44 5.21
C VAL A 12 4.53 13.45 6.37
N PRO A 13 4.98 13.54 7.63
CA PRO A 13 6.36 13.79 8.07
C PRO A 13 7.19 12.52 8.29
N TYR A 14 6.63 11.35 8.08
CA TYR A 14 7.20 10.06 8.52
C TYR A 14 8.39 9.60 7.68
N VAL A 15 8.25 9.66 6.36
CA VAL A 15 9.30 9.27 5.42
C VAL A 15 9.14 10.04 4.11
N LYS A 16 10.26 10.52 3.57
CA LYS A 16 10.30 11.26 2.31
C LYS A 16 11.57 10.96 1.53
N THR A 17 11.40 10.58 0.28
CA THR A 17 12.47 10.47 -0.71
C THR A 17 12.23 11.39 -1.91
N GLY A 18 10.97 11.74 -2.18
CA GLY A 18 10.59 12.56 -3.32
C GLY A 18 9.31 13.37 -3.10
N GLY A 19 8.76 13.90 -4.19
CA GLY A 19 7.55 14.72 -4.17
C GLY A 19 6.27 13.97 -3.83
N LEU A 20 6.27 12.64 -4.02
CA LEU A 20 5.15 11.78 -3.64
C LEU A 20 4.79 11.94 -2.16
N ALA A 21 5.80 11.96 -1.29
CA ALA A 21 5.60 12.12 0.14
C ALA A 21 4.91 13.44 0.50
N ASP A 22 5.23 14.53 -0.21
CA ASP A 22 4.60 15.83 0.00
C ASP A 22 3.11 15.81 -0.37
N VAL A 23 2.77 15.18 -1.50
CA VAL A 23 1.38 15.05 -1.94
C VAL A 23 0.58 14.25 -0.92
N VAL A 24 1.06 13.05 -0.56
CA VAL A 24 0.33 12.14 0.35
C VAL A 24 0.24 12.68 1.77
N GLY A 25 1.26 13.38 2.24
CA GLY A 25 1.25 14.01 3.56
C GLY A 25 0.48 15.33 3.62
N SER A 26 0.10 15.92 2.48
CA SER A 26 -0.58 17.22 2.44
C SER A 26 -2.03 17.11 1.97
N LEU A 27 -2.30 16.47 0.85
CA LEU A 27 -3.62 16.43 0.22
C LEU A 27 -4.75 15.94 1.16
N PRO A 28 -4.57 14.92 2.00
CA PRO A 28 -5.61 14.46 2.94
C PRO A 28 -6.12 15.53 3.90
N LYS A 29 -5.32 16.55 4.21
CA LYS A 29 -5.67 17.63 5.14
C LYS A 29 -6.70 18.60 4.58
N TYR A 30 -6.84 18.67 3.25
CA TYR A 30 -7.73 19.61 2.57
C TYR A 30 -9.14 19.07 2.31
N PHE A 31 -9.40 17.79 2.62
CA PHE A 31 -10.75 17.26 2.53
C PHE A 31 -11.62 17.78 3.68
N ASP A 32 -12.86 18.16 3.37
CA ASP A 32 -13.82 18.54 4.42
C ASP A 32 -14.16 17.34 5.29
N LYS A 33 -13.74 17.38 6.55
CA LYS A 33 -13.97 16.32 7.54
C LYS A 33 -15.44 16.05 7.87
N LYS A 34 -16.36 16.95 7.48
CA LYS A 34 -17.80 16.71 7.63
C LYS A 34 -18.33 15.79 6.53
N GLU A 35 -17.67 15.76 5.37
CA GLU A 35 -18.07 14.97 4.22
C GLU A 35 -17.22 13.72 4.02
N TYR A 36 -15.93 13.77 4.41
CA TYR A 36 -14.94 12.73 4.12
C TYR A 36 -14.19 12.27 5.38
N ASP A 37 -14.10 10.95 5.58
CA ASP A 37 -13.12 10.32 6.46
C ASP A 37 -11.93 9.86 5.61
N VAL A 38 -10.84 10.65 5.62
CA VAL A 38 -9.65 10.39 4.83
C VAL A 38 -8.55 9.89 5.74
N ARG A 39 -8.04 8.69 5.44
CA ARG A 39 -6.94 8.05 6.16
C ARG A 39 -5.81 7.71 5.21
N VAL A 40 -4.62 7.56 5.77
CA VAL A 40 -3.40 7.25 5.00
C VAL A 40 -2.81 5.95 5.53
N VAL A 41 -2.27 5.11 4.65
CA VAL A 41 -1.47 3.94 5.03
C VAL A 41 -0.16 3.93 4.29
N ILE A 42 0.94 3.73 5.02
CA ILE A 42 2.31 3.60 4.52
C ILE A 42 3.01 2.41 5.19
N PRO A 43 4.12 1.91 4.65
CA PRO A 43 4.95 0.96 5.38
C PRO A 43 5.59 1.60 6.63
N LYS A 44 5.77 0.80 7.69
CA LYS A 44 6.53 1.16 8.88
C LYS A 44 8.01 0.88 8.64
N TYR A 45 8.72 1.86 8.09
CA TYR A 45 10.14 1.69 7.83
C TYR A 45 11.00 1.89 9.09
N ALA A 46 12.05 1.09 9.25
CA ALA A 46 13.02 1.27 10.34
C ALA A 46 13.82 2.59 10.21
N CYS A 47 13.93 3.14 9.01
CA CYS A 47 14.59 4.43 8.73
C CYS A 47 13.77 5.65 9.12
N MET A 48 12.53 5.50 9.58
CA MET A 48 11.74 6.61 10.12
C MET A 48 12.40 7.17 11.38
N ASP A 49 12.19 8.47 11.63
CA ASP A 49 12.70 9.10 12.85
C ASP A 49 12.17 8.38 14.11
N ARG A 50 13.05 8.18 15.09
CA ARG A 50 12.72 7.49 16.35
C ARG A 50 11.60 8.16 17.12
N SER A 51 11.48 9.48 17.02
CA SER A 51 10.39 10.23 17.67
C SER A 51 9.03 9.83 17.13
N PHE A 52 8.92 9.52 15.83
CA PHE A 52 7.69 8.99 15.26
C PHE A 52 7.48 7.52 15.64
N LEU A 53 8.51 6.69 15.45
CA LEU A 53 8.41 5.25 15.74
C LEU A 53 7.96 4.96 17.18
N SER A 54 8.49 5.71 18.18
CA SER A 54 8.14 5.52 19.59
C SER A 54 6.70 5.92 19.95
N ASN A 55 6.07 6.73 19.11
CA ASN A 55 4.70 7.21 19.32
C ASN A 55 3.64 6.42 18.52
N LEU A 56 4.05 5.40 17.75
CA LEU A 56 3.11 4.54 17.06
C LEU A 56 2.40 3.60 18.03
N LYS A 57 1.08 3.56 17.94
CA LYS A 57 0.26 2.65 18.73
C LYS A 57 0.02 1.36 17.94
N PHE A 58 0.40 0.22 18.50
CA PHE A 58 0.09 -1.08 17.93
C PHE A 58 -1.41 -1.38 18.01
N LEU A 59 -1.99 -1.86 16.91
CA LEU A 59 -3.41 -2.23 16.82
C LEU A 59 -3.61 -3.75 16.81
N CYS A 60 -3.02 -4.43 15.83
CA CYS A 60 -3.22 -5.86 15.62
C CYS A 60 -2.11 -6.47 14.79
N HIS A 61 -2.09 -7.79 14.71
CA HIS A 61 -1.28 -8.52 13.76
C HIS A 61 -2.04 -9.72 13.18
N PHE A 62 -1.64 -10.11 12.00
CA PHE A 62 -2.15 -11.29 11.29
C PHE A 62 -1.11 -11.77 10.27
N TYR A 63 -1.47 -12.74 9.44
CA TYR A 63 -0.60 -13.24 8.38
C TYR A 63 -1.31 -13.18 7.04
N VAL A 64 -0.54 -12.87 5.99
CA VAL A 64 -0.98 -12.97 4.59
C VAL A 64 -0.13 -13.98 3.83
N ASN A 65 -0.74 -14.64 2.85
CA ASN A 65 -0.01 -15.47 1.92
C ASN A 65 0.31 -14.64 0.66
N LEU A 66 1.60 -14.42 0.41
CA LEU A 66 2.09 -13.88 -0.85
C LEU A 66 2.56 -15.07 -1.68
N ASN A 67 1.67 -15.62 -2.50
CA ASN A 67 1.81 -16.92 -3.14
C ASN A 67 2.09 -18.03 -2.07
N TRP A 68 3.22 -18.72 -2.15
CA TRP A 68 3.64 -19.74 -1.19
C TRP A 68 4.26 -19.18 0.10
N ARG A 69 4.60 -17.88 0.11
CA ARG A 69 5.21 -17.19 1.26
C ARG A 69 4.13 -16.80 2.27
N ARG A 70 4.27 -17.25 3.52
CA ARG A 70 3.43 -16.77 4.63
C ARG A 70 4.13 -15.64 5.36
N GLN A 71 3.60 -14.43 5.26
CA GLN A 71 4.21 -13.20 5.78
C GLN A 71 3.41 -12.61 6.94
N TYR A 72 4.12 -12.20 7.97
CA TYR A 72 3.59 -11.44 9.09
C TYR A 72 3.13 -10.05 8.62
N VAL A 73 2.05 -9.55 9.22
CA VAL A 73 1.56 -8.17 9.08
C VAL A 73 1.26 -7.62 10.46
N GLY A 74 1.97 -6.61 10.88
CA GLY A 74 1.62 -5.79 12.03
C GLY A 74 0.98 -4.49 11.57
N ILE A 75 -0.01 -4.00 12.28
CA ILE A 75 -0.64 -2.71 12.03
C ILE A 75 -0.46 -1.79 13.22
N PHE A 76 0.08 -0.62 12.94
CA PHE A 76 0.21 0.48 13.88
C PHE A 76 -0.59 1.69 13.41
N GLU A 77 -0.89 2.60 14.33
CA GLU A 77 -1.58 3.85 14.02
C GLU A 77 -0.91 5.06 14.68
N SER A 78 -1.14 6.21 14.09
CA SER A 78 -0.82 7.52 14.65
C SER A 78 -1.74 8.58 14.03
N GLU A 79 -1.79 9.75 14.62
CA GLU A 79 -2.48 10.91 14.06
C GLU A 79 -1.50 12.06 13.83
N TYR A 80 -1.58 12.72 12.68
CA TYR A 80 -0.77 13.89 12.38
C TYR A 80 -1.59 14.98 11.71
N HIS A 81 -1.66 16.15 12.35
CA HIS A 81 -2.49 17.28 11.90
C HIS A 81 -3.96 16.92 11.60
N GLY A 82 -4.52 16.03 12.42
CA GLY A 82 -5.90 15.56 12.30
C GLY A 82 -6.15 14.62 11.13
N VAL A 83 -5.11 14.04 10.55
CA VAL A 83 -5.18 12.94 9.59
C VAL A 83 -4.74 11.65 10.28
N HIS A 84 -5.53 10.60 10.16
CA HIS A 84 -5.24 9.29 10.72
C HIS A 84 -4.31 8.51 9.78
N PHE A 85 -3.19 8.02 10.32
CA PHE A 85 -2.21 7.22 9.62
C PHE A 85 -2.15 5.80 10.15
N TYR A 86 -2.14 4.83 9.26
CA TYR A 86 -1.80 3.44 9.53
C TYR A 86 -0.42 3.09 8.99
N PHE A 87 0.23 2.16 9.66
CA PHE A 87 1.58 1.69 9.29
C PHE A 87 1.59 0.17 9.22
N VAL A 88 1.98 -0.35 8.06
CA VAL A 88 2.16 -1.79 7.85
C VAL A 88 3.57 -2.17 8.28
N ASP A 89 3.68 -3.00 9.31
CA ASP A 89 4.93 -3.49 9.88
C ASP A 89 5.27 -4.88 9.37
N ASN A 90 6.50 -5.00 8.89
CA ASN A 90 7.18 -6.26 8.63
C ASN A 90 8.69 -5.99 8.53
N GLU A 91 9.45 -6.44 9.53
CA GLU A 91 10.90 -6.18 9.58
C GLU A 91 11.66 -6.79 8.40
N PHE A 92 11.20 -7.92 7.87
CA PHE A 92 11.84 -8.53 6.70
C PHE A 92 11.85 -7.61 5.47
N TYR A 93 10.76 -6.86 5.26
CA TYR A 93 10.63 -5.97 4.11
C TYR A 93 11.04 -4.52 4.40
N PHE A 94 10.87 -4.04 5.63
CA PHE A 94 10.94 -2.60 5.92
C PHE A 94 12.06 -2.20 6.90
N ALA A 95 12.96 -3.12 7.26
CA ALA A 95 14.09 -2.83 8.17
C ALA A 95 15.28 -2.12 7.50
N GLY A 96 15.23 -1.88 6.18
CA GLY A 96 16.33 -1.22 5.46
C GLY A 96 16.55 0.24 5.84
N GLU A 97 17.72 0.77 5.48
CA GLU A 97 18.10 2.19 5.71
C GLU A 97 17.36 3.18 4.80
N SER A 98 16.65 2.69 3.80
CA SER A 98 15.87 3.46 2.83
C SER A 98 14.56 2.75 2.50
N PRO A 99 13.49 3.47 2.13
CA PRO A 99 12.27 2.89 1.59
C PRO A 99 12.50 2.02 0.35
N TYR A 100 13.46 2.38 -0.46
CA TYR A 100 13.82 1.69 -1.70
C TYR A 100 15.24 1.11 -1.57
N ASN A 101 15.36 -0.21 -1.72
CA ASN A 101 16.63 -0.91 -1.60
C ASN A 101 17.25 -1.14 -3.00
N ASN A 102 16.69 -2.08 -3.72
CA ASN A 102 17.02 -2.33 -5.11
C ASN A 102 15.77 -2.86 -5.83
N ILE A 103 15.77 -2.70 -7.13
CA ILE A 103 14.62 -3.02 -7.97
C ILE A 103 14.16 -4.49 -7.84
N TYR A 104 15.06 -5.42 -7.53
CA TYR A 104 14.73 -6.84 -7.43
C TYR A 104 14.02 -7.22 -6.13
N GLU A 105 14.31 -6.51 -5.04
CA GLU A 105 13.66 -6.71 -3.74
C GLU A 105 12.38 -5.91 -3.62
N ASP A 106 12.35 -4.73 -4.21
CA ASP A 106 11.24 -3.80 -4.10
C ASP A 106 9.94 -4.36 -4.72
N VAL A 107 10.03 -5.20 -5.76
CA VAL A 107 8.83 -5.83 -6.34
C VAL A 107 8.11 -6.72 -5.33
N GLU A 108 8.84 -7.55 -4.58
CA GLU A 108 8.23 -8.41 -3.57
C GLU A 108 7.72 -7.60 -2.37
N LYS A 109 8.51 -6.62 -1.92
CA LYS A 109 8.16 -5.69 -0.84
C LYS A 109 6.83 -5.00 -1.10
N PHE A 110 6.64 -4.42 -2.28
CA PHE A 110 5.44 -3.66 -2.60
C PHE A 110 4.27 -4.52 -3.06
N ALA A 111 4.52 -5.72 -3.60
CA ALA A 111 3.47 -6.73 -3.77
C ALA A 111 2.92 -7.19 -2.41
N TYR A 112 3.80 -7.46 -1.45
CA TYR A 112 3.42 -7.74 -0.06
C TYR A 112 2.63 -6.57 0.54
N PHE A 113 3.15 -5.34 0.46
CA PHE A 113 2.50 -4.15 0.99
C PHE A 113 1.07 -3.98 0.46
N SER A 114 0.90 -4.08 -0.86
CA SER A 114 -0.41 -3.97 -1.53
C SER A 114 -1.41 -5.00 -0.98
N LYS A 115 -0.99 -6.24 -0.79
CA LYS A 115 -1.83 -7.30 -0.25
C LYS A 115 -2.12 -7.12 1.23
N ALA A 116 -1.11 -6.74 2.02
CA ALA A 116 -1.23 -6.49 3.44
C ALA A 116 -2.21 -5.35 3.76
N VAL A 117 -2.16 -4.26 2.98
CA VAL A 117 -3.11 -3.14 3.09
C VAL A 117 -4.55 -3.63 2.92
N LEU A 118 -4.86 -4.33 1.84
CA LEU A 118 -6.21 -4.85 1.63
C LEU A 118 -6.63 -5.77 2.77
N ALA A 119 -5.79 -6.73 3.12
CA ALA A 119 -6.10 -7.68 4.18
C ALA A 119 -6.28 -7.03 5.57
N SER A 120 -5.68 -5.86 5.81
CA SER A 120 -5.78 -5.14 7.09
C SER A 120 -7.13 -4.47 7.32
N LEU A 121 -7.85 -4.11 6.26
CA LEU A 121 -9.05 -3.27 6.35
C LEU A 121 -10.13 -3.82 7.29
N PRO A 122 -10.47 -5.12 7.29
CA PRO A 122 -11.41 -5.68 8.27
C PRO A 122 -10.90 -5.64 9.72
N TYR A 123 -9.57 -5.78 9.92
CA TYR A 123 -8.97 -5.77 11.27
C TYR A 123 -8.97 -4.37 11.91
N ILE A 124 -8.92 -3.32 11.09
CA ILE A 124 -8.96 -1.92 11.56
C ILE A 124 -10.36 -1.31 11.46
N ASP A 125 -11.36 -2.12 11.11
CA ASP A 125 -12.75 -1.71 10.92
C ASP A 125 -12.91 -0.46 10.03
N PHE A 126 -12.17 -0.45 8.92
CA PHE A 126 -12.23 0.64 7.95
C PHE A 126 -12.56 0.13 6.56
N ALA A 127 -13.84 0.21 6.18
CA ALA A 127 -14.31 -0.10 4.83
C ALA A 127 -14.31 1.17 3.96
N PRO A 128 -13.28 1.41 3.12
CA PRO A 128 -13.21 2.59 2.28
C PRO A 128 -14.19 2.50 1.11
N ASP A 129 -14.79 3.63 0.72
CA ASP A 129 -15.48 3.74 -0.56
C ASP A 129 -14.49 3.79 -1.74
N ILE A 130 -13.32 4.44 -1.49
CA ILE A 130 -12.28 4.64 -2.49
C ILE A 130 -10.92 4.35 -1.88
N ILE A 131 -10.10 3.56 -2.59
CA ILE A 131 -8.67 3.40 -2.32
C ILE A 131 -7.91 4.24 -3.35
N HIS A 132 -7.17 5.23 -2.86
CA HIS A 132 -6.32 6.13 -3.64
C HIS A 132 -4.90 5.58 -3.67
N CYS A 133 -4.57 4.81 -4.71
CA CYS A 133 -3.29 4.14 -4.90
C CYS A 133 -2.28 5.11 -5.52
N ASN A 134 -1.11 5.29 -4.90
CA ASN A 134 -0.14 6.28 -5.37
C ASN A 134 1.11 5.60 -5.96
N ASP A 135 1.33 5.79 -7.24
CA ASP A 135 2.42 5.24 -8.05
C ASP A 135 2.49 3.69 -8.08
N TRP A 136 3.48 3.15 -8.77
CA TRP A 136 3.65 1.72 -9.03
C TRP A 136 3.73 0.86 -7.76
N GLN A 137 4.25 1.42 -6.65
CA GLN A 137 4.38 0.70 -5.38
C GLN A 137 3.04 0.20 -4.83
N THR A 138 1.96 0.80 -5.28
CA THR A 138 0.59 0.44 -4.90
C THR A 138 -0.21 -0.14 -6.06
N GLY A 139 0.43 -0.34 -7.21
CA GLY A 139 -0.21 -0.75 -8.47
C GLY A 139 -0.89 -2.12 -8.43
N LEU A 140 -0.47 -3.00 -7.51
CA LEU A 140 -1.11 -4.31 -7.34
C LEU A 140 -2.39 -4.26 -6.48
N ILE A 141 -2.69 -3.15 -5.81
CA ILE A 141 -3.93 -3.02 -5.02
C ILE A 141 -5.18 -3.19 -5.89
N PRO A 142 -5.35 -2.48 -7.02
CA PRO A 142 -6.50 -2.69 -7.91
C PRO A 142 -6.64 -4.13 -8.39
N VAL A 143 -5.52 -4.77 -8.70
CA VAL A 143 -5.49 -6.15 -9.19
C VAL A 143 -5.93 -7.13 -8.11
N TYR A 144 -5.32 -7.05 -6.92
CA TYR A 144 -5.70 -7.90 -5.79
C TYR A 144 -7.13 -7.64 -5.33
N LEU A 145 -7.57 -6.37 -5.31
CA LEU A 145 -8.94 -6.03 -4.96
C LEU A 145 -9.93 -6.77 -5.87
N HIS A 146 -9.69 -6.74 -7.18
CA HIS A 146 -10.55 -7.42 -8.15
C HIS A 146 -10.47 -8.96 -8.05
N GLU A 147 -9.26 -9.51 -7.93
CA GLU A 147 -9.03 -10.96 -8.05
C GLU A 147 -9.30 -11.72 -6.75
N ARG A 148 -8.97 -11.15 -5.59
CA ARG A 148 -8.96 -11.87 -4.32
C ARG A 148 -9.94 -11.35 -3.27
N PHE A 149 -10.30 -10.08 -3.33
CA PHE A 149 -11.05 -9.43 -2.26
C PHE A 149 -12.48 -9.04 -2.65
N ALA A 150 -12.77 -8.73 -3.92
CA ALA A 150 -14.08 -8.25 -4.37
C ALA A 150 -15.24 -9.25 -4.15
N GLY A 151 -14.94 -10.54 -3.98
CA GLY A 151 -15.95 -11.57 -3.67
C GLY A 151 -16.45 -11.57 -2.22
N GLY A 152 -15.84 -10.78 -1.32
CA GLY A 152 -16.26 -10.68 0.07
C GLY A 152 -17.17 -9.48 0.32
N ASP A 153 -18.18 -9.64 1.18
CA ASP A 153 -19.14 -8.58 1.53
C ASP A 153 -18.48 -7.29 1.99
N PHE A 154 -17.35 -7.39 2.70
CA PHE A 154 -16.61 -6.25 3.22
C PHE A 154 -16.08 -5.32 2.12
N TYR A 155 -15.68 -5.88 0.97
CA TYR A 155 -15.08 -5.13 -0.15
C TYR A 155 -16.10 -4.76 -1.23
N HIS A 156 -17.37 -5.10 -1.02
CA HIS A 156 -18.41 -4.82 -2.00
C HIS A 156 -18.54 -3.32 -2.26
N GLY A 157 -18.42 -2.93 -3.53
CA GLY A 157 -18.52 -1.54 -3.95
C GLY A 157 -17.28 -0.67 -3.73
N VAL A 158 -16.19 -1.20 -3.13
CA VAL A 158 -14.91 -0.49 -3.01
C VAL A 158 -14.34 -0.24 -4.39
N LYS A 159 -13.96 1.01 -4.66
CA LYS A 159 -13.33 1.44 -5.90
C LYS A 159 -11.88 1.82 -5.66
N SER A 160 -11.07 1.75 -6.71
CA SER A 160 -9.68 2.23 -6.69
C SER A 160 -9.45 3.29 -7.76
N ILE A 161 -8.59 4.25 -7.44
CA ILE A 161 -8.01 5.21 -8.39
C ILE A 161 -6.49 5.15 -8.24
N MET A 162 -5.78 5.34 -9.34
CA MET A 162 -4.33 5.23 -9.38
C MET A 162 -3.69 6.43 -10.08
N PRO A 163 -3.44 7.53 -9.36
CA PRO A 163 -2.64 8.64 -9.89
C PRO A 163 -1.18 8.22 -10.04
N ILE A 164 -0.57 8.71 -11.12
CA ILE A 164 0.85 8.52 -11.43
C ILE A 164 1.54 9.87 -11.25
N HIS A 165 2.45 9.94 -10.27
CA HIS A 165 3.19 11.16 -9.96
C HIS A 165 4.50 11.26 -10.75
N ASN A 166 5.10 10.11 -11.10
CA ASN A 166 6.36 10.07 -11.83
C ASN A 166 6.39 8.96 -12.88
N LEU A 167 6.24 9.31 -14.14
CA LEU A 167 6.25 8.39 -15.29
C LEU A 167 7.58 7.65 -15.49
N LYS A 168 8.67 8.13 -14.89
CA LYS A 168 9.98 7.47 -15.01
C LYS A 168 10.01 6.10 -14.33
N PHE A 169 9.24 5.93 -13.26
CA PHE A 169 9.22 4.70 -12.46
C PHE A 169 7.89 3.98 -12.66
N GLN A 170 7.91 2.91 -13.46
CA GLN A 170 6.71 2.19 -13.89
C GLN A 170 6.51 0.84 -13.21
N GLY A 171 7.49 0.36 -12.43
CA GLY A 171 7.37 -0.90 -11.73
C GLY A 171 7.37 -2.12 -12.67
N ILE A 172 8.29 -2.15 -13.62
CA ILE A 172 8.43 -3.22 -14.61
C ILE A 172 9.49 -4.22 -14.15
N TRP A 173 9.15 -5.51 -14.14
CA TRP A 173 10.03 -6.60 -13.74
C TRP A 173 9.84 -7.83 -14.63
N ASP A 174 10.77 -8.78 -14.49
CA ASP A 174 10.68 -10.09 -15.09
C ASP A 174 9.36 -10.80 -14.76
N LEU A 175 8.68 -11.29 -15.78
CA LEU A 175 7.36 -11.90 -15.69
C LEU A 175 7.34 -13.12 -14.75
N LYS A 176 8.36 -13.98 -14.82
CA LYS A 176 8.41 -15.19 -13.98
C LYS A 176 8.52 -14.82 -12.51
N LYS A 177 9.31 -13.78 -12.21
CA LYS A 177 9.46 -13.28 -10.85
C LYS A 177 8.16 -12.69 -10.32
N VAL A 178 7.45 -11.89 -11.11
CA VAL A 178 6.16 -11.31 -10.70
C VAL A 178 5.11 -12.40 -10.47
N LYS A 179 5.04 -13.42 -11.33
CA LYS A 179 4.16 -14.59 -11.15
C LYS A 179 4.47 -15.35 -9.87
N ASP A 180 5.76 -15.65 -9.60
CA ASP A 180 6.17 -16.33 -8.38
C ASP A 180 5.83 -15.54 -7.11
N ILE A 181 5.97 -14.22 -7.14
CA ILE A 181 5.67 -13.35 -6.01
C ILE A 181 4.16 -13.23 -5.78
N THR A 182 3.42 -12.92 -6.82
CA THR A 182 1.99 -12.55 -6.69
C THR A 182 1.07 -13.75 -6.56
N GLY A 183 1.42 -14.88 -7.21
CA GLY A 183 0.56 -16.04 -7.33
C GLY A 183 -0.74 -15.75 -8.10
N LEU A 184 -0.73 -14.72 -8.93
CA LEU A 184 -1.84 -14.40 -9.83
C LEU A 184 -1.91 -15.41 -10.97
N ASP A 185 -3.13 -15.66 -11.46
CA ASP A 185 -3.38 -16.51 -12.63
C ASP A 185 -2.76 -15.91 -13.91
N ASP A 186 -2.37 -16.76 -14.86
CA ASP A 186 -1.77 -16.33 -16.12
C ASP A 186 -2.64 -15.37 -16.92
N SER A 187 -3.95 -15.39 -16.74
CA SER A 187 -4.88 -14.45 -17.38
C SER A 187 -4.72 -12.99 -16.96
N TYR A 188 -3.93 -12.72 -15.90
CA TYR A 188 -3.59 -11.35 -15.50
C TYR A 188 -2.35 -10.81 -16.21
N PHE A 189 -1.57 -11.66 -16.88
CA PHE A 189 -0.33 -11.30 -17.56
C PHE A 189 -0.51 -11.28 -19.07
N THR A 190 -1.35 -10.38 -19.53
CA THR A 190 -1.69 -10.13 -20.93
C THR A 190 -1.46 -8.65 -21.24
N SER A 191 -1.30 -8.31 -22.53
CA SER A 191 -0.98 -6.95 -22.99
C SER A 191 -2.02 -5.88 -22.64
N ASP A 192 -3.24 -6.29 -22.33
CA ASP A 192 -4.32 -5.41 -21.85
C ASP A 192 -4.36 -5.30 -20.32
N LYS A 193 -3.45 -5.95 -19.58
CA LYS A 193 -3.41 -5.97 -18.11
C LYS A 193 -2.02 -5.67 -17.53
N LEU A 194 -1.29 -6.71 -17.12
CA LEU A 194 -0.02 -6.54 -16.38
C LEU A 194 1.23 -6.71 -17.25
N GLU A 195 1.09 -7.14 -18.49
CA GLU A 195 2.22 -7.24 -19.42
C GLU A 195 2.58 -5.87 -19.98
N ALA A 196 3.84 -5.47 -19.84
CA ALA A 196 4.28 -4.14 -20.26
C ALA A 196 4.89 -4.09 -21.66
N TYR A 197 5.57 -5.17 -22.07
CA TYR A 197 6.26 -5.31 -23.37
C TYR A 197 6.28 -6.77 -23.80
N ASP A 198 6.32 -7.02 -25.12
CA ASP A 198 6.42 -8.34 -25.74
C ASP A 198 7.88 -8.85 -25.69
N ASP A 199 8.42 -9.19 -24.52
CA ASP A 199 9.73 -9.82 -24.39
C ASP A 199 9.63 -11.22 -23.78
#